data_1d8f71ec60aba88d0b01e0da383d023a
#
_entry.id   1d8f71ec60aba88d0b01e0da383d023a
#
_cell.length_a   1.000
_cell.length_b   1.000
_cell.length_c   1.000
_cell.angle_alpha   90.00
_cell.angle_beta   90.00
_cell.angle_gamma   90.00
#
_symmetry.space_group_name_H-M   'P 1'
#
loop_
_entity.id
_entity.type
_entity.pdbx_description
1 polymer ?
#
loop_
_entity_poly.entity_id
_entity_poly.type
_entity_poly.pdbx_seq_one_letter_code
_entity_poly.pdbx_strand_id
1 'polypeptide(L)'
;MAIQRSVVAVPARLASSRLPDKVLAEIGGKPMIQRVLEQCAKASGPAVVMLCTDSPRLQQLSEGWGFPVLMTSEDCSSGSERIASVADQLVARAWGEPADGWDSGLRAQRLASTAVINVQGDQPFLDPDVVSAMVEEFGRREPVPAVVTPVYRLKPDTVHNPAVVKTLLAHDGRALYFSRSAIPHVRDVDPAEWHQHTDYWGHVGMYGFRGDVL
;
A
#
# COMPACT_ATOMS: atom_id res chain seq x y z
N MET A 1 -19.71 6.22 6.92
CA MET A 1 -19.64 4.97 7.71
C MET A 1 -18.20 4.86 8.20
N ALA A 2 -17.98 4.54 9.47
CA ALA A 2 -16.61 4.43 10.02
C ALA A 2 -15.92 3.13 9.61
N ILE A 3 -14.60 3.16 9.48
CA ILE A 3 -13.80 1.94 9.28
C ILE A 3 -13.79 1.14 10.59
N GLN A 4 -14.08 -0.14 10.51
CA GLN A 4 -14.16 -1.06 11.65
C GLN A 4 -13.09 -2.15 11.61
N ARG A 5 -12.57 -2.47 10.43
CA ARG A 5 -11.52 -3.46 10.21
C ARG A 5 -10.51 -2.95 9.19
N SER A 6 -9.33 -3.50 9.25
CA SER A 6 -8.30 -3.28 8.23
C SER A 6 -7.54 -4.56 7.93
N VAL A 7 -7.05 -4.67 6.71
CA VAL A 7 -6.23 -5.78 6.21
C VAL A 7 -5.06 -5.23 5.42
N VAL A 8 -3.89 -5.85 5.56
CA VAL A 8 -2.76 -5.59 4.66
C VAL A 8 -2.76 -6.65 3.56
N ALA A 9 -2.75 -6.19 2.32
CA ALA A 9 -2.60 -7.00 1.13
C ALA A 9 -1.25 -6.69 0.47
N VAL A 10 -0.43 -7.73 0.29
CA VAL A 10 0.88 -7.63 -0.36
C VAL A 10 0.81 -8.33 -1.71
N PRO A 11 0.66 -7.59 -2.83
CA PRO A 11 0.66 -8.19 -4.15
C PRO A 11 2.09 -8.58 -4.55
N ALA A 12 2.27 -9.80 -5.06
CA ALA A 12 3.56 -10.26 -5.59
C ALA A 12 3.37 -11.25 -6.74
N ARG A 13 4.31 -11.23 -7.68
CA ARG A 13 4.45 -12.20 -8.76
C ARG A 13 5.91 -12.55 -8.98
N LEU A 14 6.18 -13.74 -9.49
CA LEU A 14 7.55 -14.14 -9.86
C LEU A 14 8.01 -13.48 -11.15
N ALA A 15 7.09 -13.33 -12.10
CA ALA A 15 7.39 -12.68 -13.37
C ALA A 15 7.74 -11.20 -13.16
N SER A 16 9.01 -10.86 -13.36
CA SER A 16 9.53 -9.50 -13.32
C SER A 16 10.38 -9.26 -14.57
N SER A 17 10.06 -8.21 -15.33
CA SER A 17 10.76 -7.89 -16.58
C SER A 17 12.21 -7.46 -16.38
N ARG A 18 12.57 -6.89 -15.23
CA ARG A 18 13.92 -6.37 -14.94
C ARG A 18 14.80 -7.36 -14.19
N LEU A 19 14.25 -8.14 -13.30
CA LEU A 19 14.94 -9.12 -12.48
C LEU A 19 14.01 -10.30 -12.22
N PRO A 20 14.18 -11.45 -12.88
CA PRO A 20 13.42 -12.65 -12.59
C PRO A 20 13.47 -13.00 -11.09
N ASP A 21 12.35 -13.47 -10.55
CA ASP A 21 12.21 -13.86 -9.14
C ASP A 21 12.65 -12.80 -8.12
N LYS A 22 12.59 -11.49 -8.50
CA LYS A 22 13.01 -10.36 -7.66
C LYS A 22 12.52 -10.49 -6.21
N VAL A 23 11.27 -10.89 -6.02
CA VAL A 23 10.64 -10.98 -4.69
C VAL A 23 11.22 -12.10 -3.83
N LEU A 24 11.92 -13.07 -4.45
CA LEU A 24 12.63 -14.15 -3.76
C LEU A 24 14.13 -13.84 -3.56
N ALA A 25 14.64 -12.71 -4.07
CA ALA A 25 16.01 -12.31 -3.82
C ALA A 25 16.29 -12.21 -2.32
N GLU A 26 17.38 -12.81 -1.86
CA GLU A 26 17.73 -12.85 -0.44
C GLU A 26 18.30 -11.52 0.05
N ILE A 27 17.77 -11.07 1.17
CA ILE A 27 18.27 -9.92 1.92
C ILE A 27 18.58 -10.39 3.34
N GLY A 28 19.87 -10.54 3.67
CA GLY A 28 20.28 -11.02 4.99
C GLY A 28 19.68 -12.38 5.36
N GLY A 29 19.75 -13.36 4.45
CA GLY A 29 19.33 -14.75 4.67
C GLY A 29 17.81 -15.00 4.64
N LYS A 30 17.01 -14.01 4.20
CA LYS A 30 15.55 -14.17 4.01
C LYS A 30 15.11 -13.60 2.67
N PRO A 31 14.16 -14.23 1.97
CA PRO A 31 13.55 -13.66 0.78
C PRO A 31 12.98 -12.25 1.02
N MET A 32 13.10 -11.37 0.03
CA MET A 32 12.57 -10.00 0.10
C MET A 32 11.10 -9.97 0.51
N ILE A 33 10.26 -10.80 -0.11
CA ILE A 33 8.83 -10.84 0.18
C ILE A 33 8.53 -11.29 1.62
N GLN A 34 9.33 -12.22 2.19
CA GLN A 34 9.19 -12.62 3.58
C GLN A 34 9.44 -11.44 4.51
N ARG A 35 10.44 -10.62 4.23
CA ARG A 35 10.73 -9.41 5.03
C ARG A 35 9.59 -8.41 4.97
N VAL A 36 8.99 -8.21 3.78
CA VAL A 36 7.83 -7.33 3.64
C VAL A 36 6.68 -7.81 4.51
N LEU A 37 6.31 -9.10 4.42
CA LEU A 37 5.24 -9.69 5.23
C LEU A 37 5.52 -9.57 6.72
N GLU A 38 6.74 -9.89 7.16
CA GLU A 38 7.17 -9.78 8.56
C GLU A 38 7.14 -8.32 9.07
N GLN A 39 7.48 -7.33 8.24
CA GLN A 39 7.38 -5.92 8.61
C GLN A 39 5.92 -5.47 8.70
N CYS A 40 5.08 -5.85 7.74
CA CYS A 40 3.65 -5.56 7.80
C CYS A 40 2.98 -6.14 9.06
N ALA A 41 3.39 -7.34 9.48
CA ALA A 41 2.83 -8.01 10.65
C ALA A 41 3.16 -7.33 11.99
N LYS A 42 4.13 -6.41 12.01
CA LYS A 42 4.45 -5.61 13.21
C LYS A 42 3.55 -4.37 13.34
N ALA A 43 2.84 -4.00 12.28
CA ALA A 43 1.96 -2.83 12.31
C ALA A 43 0.75 -3.05 13.22
N SER A 44 0.35 -2.01 13.93
CA SER A 44 -0.87 -1.99 14.75
C SER A 44 -2.10 -1.70 13.88
N GLY A 45 -3.21 -2.36 14.16
CA GLY A 45 -4.50 -2.09 13.53
C GLY A 45 -4.95 -3.12 12.49
N PRO A 46 -4.11 -3.63 11.55
CA PRO A 46 -4.56 -4.66 10.62
C PRO A 46 -4.97 -5.96 11.33
N ALA A 47 -6.14 -6.50 10.96
CA ALA A 47 -6.61 -7.78 11.49
C ALA A 47 -5.80 -8.96 10.94
N VAL A 48 -5.29 -8.83 9.71
CA VAL A 48 -4.50 -9.86 9.03
C VAL A 48 -3.59 -9.23 7.97
N VAL A 49 -2.45 -9.87 7.72
CA VAL A 49 -1.53 -9.58 6.59
C VAL A 49 -1.59 -10.76 5.64
N MET A 50 -1.83 -10.51 4.36
CA MET A 50 -2.01 -11.55 3.35
C MET A 50 -1.16 -11.29 2.10
N LEU A 51 -0.64 -12.37 1.54
CA LEU A 51 -0.03 -12.34 0.22
C LEU A 51 -1.12 -12.55 -0.85
N CYS A 52 -1.09 -11.73 -1.92
CA CYS A 52 -1.93 -11.90 -3.11
C CYS A 52 -1.04 -12.24 -4.30
N THR A 53 -1.14 -13.45 -4.85
CA THR A 53 -0.21 -13.96 -5.86
C THR A 53 -0.85 -14.92 -6.85
N ASP A 54 -0.29 -15.01 -8.05
CA ASP A 54 -0.60 -16.04 -9.07
C ASP A 54 0.33 -17.26 -8.97
N SER A 55 1.34 -17.23 -8.11
CA SER A 55 2.40 -18.24 -8.04
C SER A 55 2.16 -19.29 -6.96
N PRO A 56 1.94 -20.58 -7.30
CA PRO A 56 1.86 -21.66 -6.31
C PRO A 56 3.15 -21.78 -5.45
N ARG A 57 4.32 -21.42 -6.02
CA ARG A 57 5.58 -21.41 -5.29
C ARG A 57 5.56 -20.35 -4.18
N LEU A 58 5.10 -19.13 -4.49
CA LEU A 58 4.97 -18.08 -3.48
C LEU A 58 3.91 -18.42 -2.44
N GLN A 59 2.82 -19.08 -2.85
CA GLN A 59 1.81 -19.59 -1.92
C GLN A 59 2.44 -20.54 -0.91
N GLN A 60 3.10 -21.61 -1.36
CA GLN A 60 3.72 -22.59 -0.48
C GLN A 60 4.73 -21.97 0.50
N LEU A 61 5.56 -21.05 0.01
CA LEU A 61 6.55 -20.36 0.84
C LEU A 61 5.87 -19.48 1.90
N SER A 62 4.89 -18.67 1.50
CA SER A 62 4.18 -17.74 2.40
C SER A 62 3.43 -18.47 3.50
N GLU A 63 2.70 -19.54 3.15
CA GLU A 63 2.01 -20.40 4.11
C GLU A 63 3.00 -21.09 5.06
N GLY A 64 4.17 -21.51 4.57
CA GLY A 64 5.25 -22.06 5.38
C GLY A 64 5.85 -21.04 6.36
N TRP A 65 5.75 -19.74 6.11
CA TRP A 65 6.13 -18.66 7.03
C TRP A 65 4.98 -18.22 7.95
N GLY A 66 3.79 -18.80 7.81
CA GLY A 66 2.61 -18.49 8.62
C GLY A 66 1.75 -17.34 8.09
N PHE A 67 1.95 -16.90 6.83
CA PHE A 67 1.15 -15.85 6.22
C PHE A 67 0.13 -16.45 5.25
N PRO A 68 -1.17 -16.15 5.44
CA PRO A 68 -2.22 -16.61 4.54
C PRO A 68 -2.09 -16.00 3.14
N VAL A 69 -2.58 -16.73 2.14
CA VAL A 69 -2.47 -16.36 0.74
C VAL A 69 -3.85 -16.35 0.08
N LEU A 70 -4.06 -15.39 -0.81
CA LEU A 70 -5.14 -15.41 -1.80
C LEU A 70 -4.53 -15.58 -3.19
N MET A 71 -4.95 -16.65 -3.85
CA MET A 71 -4.57 -16.90 -5.24
C MET A 71 -5.36 -15.98 -6.18
N THR A 72 -4.65 -15.41 -7.16
CA THR A 72 -5.19 -14.44 -8.11
C THR A 72 -4.87 -14.87 -9.53
N SER A 73 -5.54 -14.27 -10.54
CA SER A 73 -5.19 -14.51 -11.93
C SER A 73 -3.78 -14.00 -12.27
N GLU A 74 -3.09 -14.69 -13.16
CA GLU A 74 -1.84 -14.24 -13.78
C GLU A 74 -2.05 -13.03 -14.72
N ASP A 75 -3.28 -12.83 -15.22
CA ASP A 75 -3.64 -11.74 -16.13
C ASP A 75 -3.67 -10.37 -15.48
N CYS A 76 -3.57 -10.29 -14.14
CA CYS A 76 -3.58 -9.01 -13.44
C CYS A 76 -2.39 -8.14 -13.88
N SER A 77 -2.68 -6.98 -14.46
CA SER A 77 -1.69 -6.05 -15.03
C SER A 77 -0.92 -5.26 -13.96
N SER A 78 -1.49 -5.10 -12.77
CA SER A 78 -0.92 -4.32 -11.66
C SER A 78 -1.16 -4.97 -10.30
N GLY A 79 -0.38 -4.52 -9.29
CA GLY A 79 -0.61 -4.94 -7.90
C GLY A 79 -1.97 -4.51 -7.36
N SER A 80 -2.47 -3.33 -7.72
CA SER A 80 -3.80 -2.86 -7.30
C SER A 80 -4.92 -3.67 -7.93
N GLU A 81 -4.83 -4.00 -9.22
CA GLU A 81 -5.79 -4.87 -9.90
C GLU A 81 -5.81 -6.28 -9.28
N ARG A 82 -4.62 -6.81 -8.95
CA ARG A 82 -4.50 -8.10 -8.26
C ARG A 82 -5.24 -8.11 -6.92
N ILE A 83 -5.10 -7.05 -6.13
CA ILE A 83 -5.81 -6.90 -4.85
C ILE A 83 -7.31 -6.74 -5.09
N ALA A 84 -7.71 -5.92 -6.06
CA ALA A 84 -9.12 -5.69 -6.40
C ALA A 84 -9.82 -6.98 -6.83
N SER A 85 -9.13 -7.87 -7.56
CA SER A 85 -9.70 -9.15 -8.01
C SER A 85 -10.10 -10.09 -6.87
N VAL A 86 -9.58 -9.89 -5.67
CA VAL A 86 -9.85 -10.70 -4.47
C VAL A 86 -10.37 -9.84 -3.29
N ALA A 87 -10.94 -8.67 -3.57
CA ALA A 87 -11.36 -7.71 -2.55
C ALA A 87 -12.34 -8.30 -1.54
N ASP A 88 -13.36 -9.04 -2.01
CA ASP A 88 -14.34 -9.67 -1.13
C ASP A 88 -13.70 -10.69 -0.16
N GLN A 89 -12.77 -11.50 -0.67
CA GLN A 89 -12.06 -12.48 0.15
C GLN A 89 -11.12 -11.81 1.16
N LEU A 90 -10.43 -10.72 0.78
CA LEU A 90 -9.59 -9.93 1.69
C LEU A 90 -10.42 -9.37 2.84
N VAL A 91 -11.55 -8.75 2.51
CA VAL A 91 -12.45 -8.17 3.49
C VAL A 91 -13.05 -9.26 4.38
N ALA A 92 -13.51 -10.37 3.81
CA ALA A 92 -14.02 -11.51 4.57
C ALA A 92 -13.01 -12.04 5.60
N ARG A 93 -11.73 -12.13 5.22
CA ARG A 93 -10.65 -12.51 6.15
C ARG A 93 -10.46 -11.50 7.29
N ALA A 94 -10.58 -10.21 7.02
CA ALA A 94 -10.50 -9.18 8.06
C ALA A 94 -11.66 -9.26 9.06
N TRP A 95 -12.82 -9.76 8.62
CA TRP A 95 -14.01 -9.95 9.47
C TRP A 95 -14.08 -11.34 10.10
N GLY A 96 -13.24 -12.30 9.68
CA GLY A 96 -13.26 -13.67 10.18
C GLY A 96 -14.49 -14.48 9.73
N GLU A 97 -15.06 -14.14 8.57
CA GLU A 97 -16.27 -14.75 8.01
C GLU A 97 -16.10 -15.08 6.52
N PRO A 98 -16.81 -16.05 5.95
CA PRO A 98 -16.73 -16.36 4.52
C PRO A 98 -17.51 -15.35 3.69
N ALA A 99 -16.97 -14.96 2.51
CA ALA A 99 -17.59 -13.98 1.61
C ALA A 99 -18.82 -14.53 0.87
N ASP A 100 -18.90 -15.84 0.65
CA ASP A 100 -19.99 -16.53 -0.03
C ASP A 100 -21.32 -16.51 0.72
N GLY A 101 -21.27 -16.18 2.02
CA GLY A 101 -22.47 -15.95 2.84
C GLY A 101 -23.06 -14.54 2.77
N TRP A 102 -22.46 -13.63 2.01
CA TRP A 102 -22.89 -12.22 1.97
C TRP A 102 -24.01 -11.99 0.94
N ASP A 103 -25.09 -11.36 1.38
CA ASP A 103 -26.01 -10.69 0.46
C ASP A 103 -25.40 -9.36 -0.02
N SER A 104 -26.05 -8.71 -0.99
CA SER A 104 -25.59 -7.45 -1.56
C SER A 104 -25.46 -6.30 -0.52
N GLY A 105 -26.35 -6.27 0.46
CA GLY A 105 -26.36 -5.25 1.51
C GLY A 105 -25.18 -5.45 2.48
N LEU A 106 -25.01 -6.66 2.98
CA LEU A 106 -23.90 -7.03 3.86
C LEU A 106 -22.54 -6.84 3.15
N ARG A 107 -22.43 -7.29 1.89
CA ARG A 107 -21.24 -7.05 1.08
C ARG A 107 -20.86 -5.57 1.01
N ALA A 108 -21.83 -4.71 0.62
CA ALA A 108 -21.58 -3.28 0.53
C ALA A 108 -21.16 -2.69 1.88
N GLN A 109 -21.79 -3.10 2.97
CA GLN A 109 -21.45 -2.68 4.33
C GLN A 109 -20.03 -3.10 4.72
N ARG A 110 -19.65 -4.36 4.47
CA ARG A 110 -18.32 -4.89 4.81
C ARG A 110 -17.22 -4.17 4.06
N LEU A 111 -17.40 -3.99 2.73
CA LEU A 111 -16.46 -3.25 1.89
C LEU A 111 -16.31 -1.80 2.38
N ALA A 112 -17.42 -1.08 2.59
CA ALA A 112 -17.37 0.32 3.02
C ALA A 112 -16.80 0.53 4.44
N SER A 113 -16.80 -0.52 5.27
CA SER A 113 -16.29 -0.47 6.65
C SER A 113 -14.90 -1.08 6.82
N THR A 114 -14.21 -1.43 5.73
CA THR A 114 -12.87 -2.04 5.77
C THR A 114 -11.86 -1.20 5.02
N ALA A 115 -10.70 -0.96 5.64
CA ALA A 115 -9.52 -0.42 4.97
C ALA A 115 -8.62 -1.55 4.45
N VAL A 116 -8.27 -1.51 3.17
CA VAL A 116 -7.32 -2.43 2.53
C VAL A 116 -6.02 -1.68 2.26
N ILE A 117 -4.96 -2.06 2.96
CA ILE A 117 -3.64 -1.42 2.82
C ILE A 117 -2.80 -2.23 1.83
N ASN A 118 -2.54 -1.66 0.66
CA ASN A 118 -1.70 -2.22 -0.40
C ASN A 118 -0.24 -1.85 -0.15
N VAL A 119 0.56 -2.83 0.26
CA VAL A 119 2.01 -2.70 0.43
C VAL A 119 2.71 -3.48 -0.67
N GLN A 120 3.57 -2.81 -1.44
CA GLN A 120 4.28 -3.45 -2.53
C GLN A 120 5.27 -4.51 -2.03
N GLY A 121 5.31 -5.67 -2.69
CA GLY A 121 6.17 -6.80 -2.32
C GLY A 121 7.69 -6.56 -2.44
N ASP A 122 8.10 -5.35 -2.83
CA ASP A 122 9.50 -4.95 -2.97
C ASP A 122 9.93 -3.82 -1.99
N GLN A 123 9.23 -3.71 -0.85
CA GLN A 123 9.54 -2.75 0.22
C GLN A 123 10.02 -3.46 1.51
N PRO A 124 11.17 -4.17 1.48
CA PRO A 124 11.61 -5.04 2.59
C PRO A 124 12.00 -4.28 3.87
N PHE A 125 12.22 -2.97 3.78
CA PHE A 125 12.61 -2.08 4.89
C PHE A 125 11.50 -1.09 5.25
N LEU A 126 10.27 -1.38 4.89
CA LEU A 126 9.13 -0.58 5.27
C LEU A 126 9.07 -0.44 6.80
N ASP A 127 8.78 0.77 7.27
CA ASP A 127 8.51 1.03 8.67
C ASP A 127 7.06 0.62 9.01
N PRO A 128 6.84 -0.31 9.95
CA PRO A 128 5.50 -0.72 10.37
C PRO A 128 4.60 0.43 10.84
N ASP A 129 5.19 1.48 11.44
CA ASP A 129 4.45 2.63 11.93
C ASP A 129 3.77 3.42 10.80
N VAL A 130 4.31 3.37 9.58
CA VAL A 130 3.66 3.96 8.40
C VAL A 130 2.35 3.23 8.08
N VAL A 131 2.33 1.90 8.15
CA VAL A 131 1.10 1.11 7.96
C VAL A 131 0.08 1.41 9.06
N SER A 132 0.53 1.48 10.31
CA SER A 132 -0.31 1.83 11.46
C SER A 132 -0.94 3.21 11.28
N ALA A 133 -0.14 4.22 10.90
CA ALA A 133 -0.61 5.59 10.64
C ALA A 133 -1.62 5.66 9.50
N MET A 134 -1.44 4.86 8.43
CA MET A 134 -2.42 4.79 7.33
C MET A 134 -3.77 4.24 7.81
N VAL A 135 -3.78 3.22 8.67
CA VAL A 135 -5.01 2.68 9.25
C VAL A 135 -5.69 3.71 10.16
N GLU A 136 -4.91 4.39 11.01
CA GLU A 136 -5.43 5.43 11.89
C GLU A 136 -6.04 6.61 11.13
N GLU A 137 -5.46 6.99 10.00
CA GLU A 137 -5.95 8.12 9.20
C GLU A 137 -7.37 7.88 8.66
N PHE A 138 -7.75 6.65 8.35
CA PHE A 138 -9.12 6.30 8.00
C PHE A 138 -10.11 6.55 9.16
N GLY A 139 -9.65 6.39 10.40
CA GLY A 139 -10.48 6.64 11.59
C GLY A 139 -10.54 8.11 12.03
N ARG A 140 -9.56 8.92 11.60
CA ARG A 140 -9.44 10.33 12.02
C ARG A 140 -10.23 11.30 11.14
N ARG A 141 -10.59 10.91 9.93
CA ARG A 141 -11.20 11.79 8.92
C ARG A 141 -12.70 11.60 8.83
N GLU A 142 -13.41 12.73 8.74
CA GLU A 142 -14.84 12.78 8.42
C GLU A 142 -15.04 13.78 7.26
N PRO A 143 -15.56 13.37 6.10
CA PRO A 143 -15.92 11.98 5.76
C PRO A 143 -14.70 11.07 5.65
N VAL A 144 -14.91 9.76 5.86
CA VAL A 144 -13.86 8.75 5.71
C VAL A 144 -13.27 8.83 4.29
N PRO A 145 -11.93 8.94 4.14
CA PRO A 145 -11.32 9.07 2.83
C PRO A 145 -11.51 7.80 1.99
N ALA A 146 -11.60 7.99 0.68
CA ALA A 146 -11.64 6.88 -0.27
C ALA A 146 -10.26 6.20 -0.38
N VAL A 147 -9.19 7.01 -0.40
CA VAL A 147 -7.80 6.56 -0.52
C VAL A 147 -6.91 7.35 0.43
N VAL A 148 -5.96 6.65 1.05
CA VAL A 148 -4.89 7.24 1.87
C VAL A 148 -3.55 6.80 1.28
N THR A 149 -2.58 7.71 1.22
CA THR A 149 -1.21 7.39 0.79
C THR A 149 -0.20 8.17 1.64
N PRO A 150 0.92 7.56 2.06
CA PRO A 150 1.90 8.25 2.90
C PRO A 150 2.80 9.17 2.08
N VAL A 151 3.19 10.27 2.70
CA VAL A 151 4.14 11.23 2.17
C VAL A 151 5.21 11.53 3.21
N TYR A 152 6.37 12.01 2.78
CA TYR A 152 7.46 12.42 3.66
C TYR A 152 8.09 13.71 3.17
N ARG A 153 8.66 14.48 4.07
CA ARG A 153 9.37 15.70 3.72
C ARG A 153 10.68 15.35 3.02
N LEU A 154 10.89 15.89 1.82
CA LEU A 154 12.10 15.65 1.04
C LEU A 154 13.31 16.35 1.64
N LYS A 155 14.45 15.70 1.54
CA LYS A 155 15.74 16.35 1.77
C LYS A 155 16.11 17.24 0.57
N PRO A 156 16.90 18.31 0.79
CA PRO A 156 17.29 19.25 -0.29
C PRO A 156 17.85 18.56 -1.54
N ASP A 157 18.70 17.58 -1.36
CA ASP A 157 19.40 16.84 -2.42
C ASP A 157 18.47 15.94 -3.25
N THR A 158 17.26 15.66 -2.75
CA THR A 158 16.28 14.78 -3.43
C THR A 158 15.18 15.53 -4.16
N VAL A 159 15.05 16.85 -3.98
CA VAL A 159 13.98 17.68 -4.56
C VAL A 159 13.94 17.54 -6.09
N HIS A 160 15.08 17.59 -6.75
CA HIS A 160 15.21 17.53 -8.22
C HIS A 160 15.43 16.10 -8.74
N ASN A 161 15.49 15.07 -7.89
CA ASN A 161 15.68 13.69 -8.32
C ASN A 161 14.41 13.16 -9.00
N PRO A 162 14.42 12.81 -10.32
CA PRO A 162 13.24 12.33 -11.04
C PRO A 162 12.83 10.90 -10.64
N ALA A 163 13.67 10.17 -9.91
CA ALA A 163 13.30 8.86 -9.36
C ALA A 163 12.29 8.98 -8.21
N VAL A 164 12.28 10.12 -7.52
CA VAL A 164 11.34 10.43 -6.44
C VAL A 164 10.10 11.10 -7.02
N VAL A 165 8.92 10.60 -6.69
CA VAL A 165 7.66 11.25 -7.02
C VAL A 165 7.37 12.32 -5.98
N LYS A 166 7.17 13.56 -6.42
CA LYS A 166 6.73 14.68 -5.58
C LYS A 166 5.22 14.80 -5.59
N THR A 167 4.66 15.36 -4.52
CA THR A 167 3.24 15.69 -4.46
C THR A 167 3.01 17.09 -3.91
N LEU A 168 1.94 17.74 -4.40
CA LEU A 168 1.39 18.94 -3.80
C LEU A 168 0.26 18.56 -2.85
N LEU A 169 0.28 19.15 -1.67
CA LEU A 169 -0.75 18.95 -0.64
C LEU A 169 -1.60 20.21 -0.51
N ALA A 170 -2.91 20.01 -0.39
CA ALA A 170 -3.82 21.06 0.08
C ALA A 170 -3.62 21.29 1.59
N HIS A 171 -4.15 22.39 2.11
CA HIS A 171 -4.05 22.73 3.53
C HIS A 171 -4.66 21.66 4.44
N ASP A 172 -5.64 20.92 3.98
CA ASP A 172 -6.31 19.83 4.70
C ASP A 172 -5.57 18.46 4.54
N GLY A 173 -4.41 18.45 3.88
CA GLY A 173 -3.58 17.27 3.66
C GLY A 173 -3.98 16.43 2.45
N ARG A 174 -4.99 16.83 1.65
CA ARG A 174 -5.33 16.12 0.41
C ARG A 174 -4.24 16.29 -0.64
N ALA A 175 -3.86 15.20 -1.31
CA ALA A 175 -2.97 15.25 -2.46
C ALA A 175 -3.69 15.90 -3.66
N LEU A 176 -3.08 16.92 -4.22
CA LEU A 176 -3.61 17.67 -5.37
C LEU A 176 -3.01 17.19 -6.70
N TYR A 177 -1.73 16.84 -6.68
CA TYR A 177 -1.02 16.45 -7.89
C TYR A 177 0.25 15.67 -7.56
N PHE A 178 0.61 14.72 -8.42
CA PHE A 178 1.84 13.93 -8.34
C PHE A 178 2.70 14.18 -9.57
N SER A 179 4.02 14.38 -9.40
CA SER A 179 4.94 14.65 -10.49
C SER A 179 6.34 14.10 -10.20
N ARG A 180 7.04 13.70 -11.25
CA ARG A 180 8.49 13.43 -11.17
C ARG A 180 9.33 14.71 -11.24
N SER A 181 8.77 15.81 -11.79
CA SER A 181 9.40 17.12 -11.72
C SER A 181 9.33 17.69 -10.30
N ALA A 182 10.26 18.57 -9.95
CA ALA A 182 10.17 19.34 -8.72
C ALA A 182 8.94 20.27 -8.75
N ILE A 183 8.04 20.09 -7.82
CA ILE A 183 6.83 20.90 -7.61
C ILE A 183 6.65 21.22 -6.12
N PRO A 184 6.27 22.49 -5.77
CA PRO A 184 6.00 23.63 -6.66
C PRO A 184 7.27 24.21 -7.26
N HIS A 185 7.12 24.98 -8.37
CA HIS A 185 8.19 25.78 -8.94
C HIS A 185 8.40 27.05 -8.09
N VAL A 186 9.65 27.40 -7.82
CA VAL A 186 10.01 28.66 -7.17
C VAL A 186 10.63 29.58 -8.22
N ARG A 187 9.90 30.67 -8.56
CA ARG A 187 10.32 31.61 -9.59
C ARG A 187 11.44 32.53 -9.09
N ASP A 188 12.37 32.85 -9.97
CA ASP A 188 13.47 33.80 -9.74
C ASP A 188 14.44 33.39 -8.60
N VAL A 189 14.53 32.08 -8.31
CA VAL A 189 15.43 31.47 -7.30
C VAL A 189 16.22 30.34 -7.97
N ASP A 190 17.49 30.20 -7.60
CA ASP A 190 18.30 29.06 -8.05
C ASP A 190 17.62 27.74 -7.60
N PRO A 191 17.46 26.76 -8.51
CA PRO A 191 16.89 25.47 -8.16
C PRO A 191 17.51 24.79 -6.94
N ALA A 192 18.80 24.98 -6.70
CA ALA A 192 19.49 24.44 -5.52
C ALA A 192 18.96 25.00 -4.19
N GLU A 193 18.34 26.18 -4.22
CA GLU A 193 17.83 26.89 -3.05
C GLU A 193 16.31 26.76 -2.85
N TRP A 194 15.58 26.14 -3.76
CA TRP A 194 14.12 26.03 -3.70
C TRP A 194 13.60 25.48 -2.37
N HIS A 195 14.33 24.53 -1.78
CA HIS A 195 13.99 23.91 -0.49
C HIS A 195 14.00 24.90 0.70
N GLN A 196 14.60 26.10 0.55
CA GLN A 196 14.60 27.16 1.55
C GLN A 196 13.32 28.01 1.51
N HIS A 197 12.59 27.97 0.41
CA HIS A 197 11.40 28.80 0.15
C HIS A 197 10.09 28.05 0.31
N THR A 198 10.09 26.72 0.18
CA THR A 198 8.88 25.90 0.30
C THR A 198 9.23 24.48 0.71
N ASP A 199 8.25 23.80 1.31
CA ASP A 199 8.36 22.38 1.63
C ASP A 199 8.07 21.52 0.39
N TYR A 200 8.90 20.49 0.19
CA TYR A 200 8.72 19.49 -0.84
C TYR A 200 8.35 18.17 -0.20
N TRP A 201 7.29 17.56 -0.73
CA TRP A 201 6.76 16.29 -0.24
C TRP A 201 7.03 15.17 -1.23
N GLY A 202 7.68 14.10 -0.77
CA GLY A 202 7.89 12.87 -1.50
C GLY A 202 6.74 11.90 -1.25
N HIS A 203 6.32 11.19 -2.28
CA HIS A 203 5.28 10.18 -2.21
C HIS A 203 5.87 8.79 -1.99
N VAL A 204 5.31 8.02 -1.06
CA VAL A 204 5.61 6.61 -0.88
C VAL A 204 4.59 5.79 -1.65
N GLY A 205 5.05 4.86 -2.50
CA GLY A 205 4.19 4.02 -3.35
C GLY A 205 3.40 2.96 -2.58
N MET A 206 2.73 3.35 -1.52
CA MET A 206 1.79 2.54 -0.74
C MET A 206 0.42 3.21 -0.75
N TYR A 207 -0.64 2.42 -0.73
CA TYR A 207 -2.00 2.94 -0.80
C TYR A 207 -2.92 2.19 0.16
N GLY A 208 -3.67 2.93 0.97
CA GLY A 208 -4.83 2.41 1.68
C GLY A 208 -6.09 2.76 0.91
N PHE A 209 -6.94 1.78 0.68
CA PHE A 209 -8.23 1.96 0.02
C PHE A 209 -9.35 1.65 1.01
N ARG A 210 -10.43 2.43 0.97
CA ARG A 210 -11.70 1.92 1.52
C ARG A 210 -12.16 0.80 0.59
N GLY A 211 -12.58 -0.33 1.12
CA GLY A 211 -12.81 -1.54 0.35
C GLY A 211 -13.85 -1.42 -0.78
N ASP A 212 -14.80 -0.47 -0.66
CA ASP A 212 -15.81 -0.18 -1.69
C ASP A 212 -15.28 0.66 -2.88
N VAL A 213 -14.03 1.12 -2.80
CA VAL A 213 -13.37 1.94 -3.83
C VAL A 213 -12.27 1.13 -4.54
N LEU A 214 -11.91 -0.02 -4.01
CA LEU A 214 -10.95 -0.93 -4.58
C LEU A 214 -11.57 -1.73 -5.75
#